data_c9590b652f396f714e849839eec54834
#
_entry.id   c9590b652f396f714e849839eec54834
#
_cell.length_a   1.000
_cell.length_b   1.000
_cell.length_c   1.000
_cell.angle_alpha   90.00
_cell.angle_beta   90.00
_cell.angle_gamma   90.00
#
_symmetry.space_group_name_H-M   'P 1'
#
loop_
_entity.id
_entity.type
_entity.pdbx_description
1 polymer ?
#
loop_
_entity_poly.entity_id
_entity_poly.type
_entity_poly.pdbx_seq_one_letter_code
_entity_poly.pdbx_strand_id
1 'polypeptide(L)'
;MITYKNENKVSLQSLESSMPVLAMCYDFDKTLTPDDMQAQGFIQSVGYDEEQIKQFWQESNQLGKKNDMDNNLAYMYKMIQEAVGRFYVTREKLMEYGNQVELYEGVRTWFERIREYGLEQGVRIEHYIISSGLKEMIEGTEMAKNGAFKKIYASAFMFDDKGVAVWPAQAINYTNKTQFLFRIQKGVLDINDPGVNDYIRPEEQRVPFRNMIYIGDSDTDIPCMSLVNVNGGHSIGVYDPDSKNKDKVYKMMQHHRIRYYAPADYTDGSDLDTVVKQIIQKTAAYEALEQQYVRNKHEAESHR
;
A
#
# COMPACT_ATOMS: atom_id res chain seq x y z
N MET A 1 16.45 37.39 -15.20
CA MET A 1 16.62 35.92 -15.38
C MET A 1 15.85 35.11 -14.34
N ILE A 2 14.85 35.68 -13.63
CA ILE A 2 14.08 35.01 -12.54
C ILE A 2 12.65 34.64 -12.96
N THR A 3 12.15 35.27 -14.03
CA THR A 3 10.73 35.07 -14.47
C THR A 3 10.46 33.77 -15.24
N TYR A 4 11.44 33.22 -15.94
CA TYR A 4 11.24 31.97 -16.75
C TYR A 4 11.11 30.68 -15.94
N LYS A 5 11.64 30.61 -14.70
CA LYS A 5 11.54 29.38 -13.87
C LYS A 5 10.19 29.22 -13.18
N ASN A 6 9.44 30.32 -12.96
CA ASN A 6 8.11 30.22 -12.29
C ASN A 6 7.00 29.89 -13.26
N GLU A 7 7.03 30.35 -14.51
CA GLU A 7 6.02 30.06 -15.51
C GLU A 7 6.05 28.57 -15.91
N ASN A 8 7.23 27.96 -16.02
CA ASN A 8 7.36 26.53 -16.31
C ASN A 8 6.87 25.63 -15.15
N LYS A 9 7.05 26.05 -13.89
CA LYS A 9 6.53 25.28 -12.74
C LYS A 9 5.00 25.30 -12.65
N VAL A 10 4.37 26.44 -12.93
CA VAL A 10 2.91 26.57 -12.93
C VAL A 10 2.31 25.76 -14.07
N SER A 11 2.92 25.75 -15.25
CA SER A 11 2.44 24.95 -16.40
C SER A 11 2.60 23.43 -16.18
N LEU A 12 3.68 22.97 -15.55
CA LEU A 12 3.90 21.55 -15.22
C LEU A 12 2.89 21.04 -14.18
N GLN A 13 2.67 21.78 -13.11
CA GLN A 13 1.68 21.43 -12.09
C GLN A 13 0.25 21.40 -12.63
N SER A 14 -0.10 22.32 -13.56
CA SER A 14 -1.42 22.31 -14.20
C SER A 14 -1.57 21.13 -15.16
N LEU A 15 -0.53 20.73 -15.89
CA LEU A 15 -0.53 19.55 -16.75
C LEU A 15 -0.65 18.27 -15.93
N GLU A 16 0.12 18.11 -14.86
CA GLU A 16 0.05 16.96 -13.98
C GLU A 16 -1.33 16.83 -13.29
N SER A 17 -1.98 17.95 -12.96
CA SER A 17 -3.33 17.92 -12.35
C SER A 17 -4.42 17.42 -13.29
N SER A 18 -4.22 17.50 -14.59
CA SER A 18 -5.17 17.03 -15.62
C SER A 18 -4.92 15.57 -16.06
N MET A 19 -3.78 14.98 -15.68
CA MET A 19 -3.45 13.59 -16.04
C MET A 19 -4.33 12.60 -15.28
N PRO A 20 -4.72 11.47 -15.93
CA PRO A 20 -5.37 10.38 -15.21
C PRO A 20 -4.45 9.83 -14.12
N VAL A 21 -5.06 9.46 -12.99
CA VAL A 21 -4.33 8.88 -11.86
C VAL A 21 -4.39 7.37 -11.93
N LEU A 22 -3.25 6.71 -11.76
CA LEU A 22 -3.16 5.30 -11.46
C LEU A 22 -2.66 5.13 -10.02
N ALA A 23 -3.46 4.48 -9.17
CA ALA A 23 -3.09 4.18 -7.80
C ALA A 23 -2.42 2.82 -7.71
N MET A 24 -1.22 2.80 -7.17
CA MET A 24 -0.49 1.58 -6.82
C MET A 24 -0.61 1.36 -5.31
N CYS A 25 -1.33 0.31 -4.93
CA CYS A 25 -1.58 -0.07 -3.54
C CYS A 25 -0.72 -1.28 -3.19
N TYR A 26 0.00 -1.22 -2.09
CA TYR A 26 0.91 -2.27 -1.65
C TYR A 26 0.53 -2.76 -0.25
N ASP A 27 0.60 -4.05 -0.02
CA ASP A 27 0.93 -4.55 1.31
C ASP A 27 2.39 -4.19 1.63
N PHE A 28 2.83 -4.39 2.88
CA PHE A 28 4.18 -4.03 3.27
C PHE A 28 5.04 -5.26 3.58
N ASP A 29 4.66 -6.02 4.61
CA ASP A 29 5.39 -7.20 5.04
C ASP A 29 5.36 -8.29 3.96
N LYS A 30 6.51 -8.89 3.65
CA LYS A 30 6.69 -9.90 2.59
C LYS A 30 6.28 -9.45 1.18
N THR A 31 5.98 -8.16 1.06
CA THR A 31 5.69 -7.51 -0.23
C THR A 31 6.79 -6.53 -0.61
N LEU A 32 7.14 -5.58 0.26
CA LEU A 32 8.26 -4.65 0.10
C LEU A 32 9.48 -5.07 0.94
N THR A 33 9.28 -5.96 1.89
CA THR A 33 10.28 -6.49 2.83
C THR A 33 10.33 -8.02 2.74
N PRO A 34 11.47 -8.66 3.01
CA PRO A 34 11.56 -10.13 2.98
C PRO A 34 10.86 -10.80 4.17
N ASP A 35 10.65 -10.09 5.28
CA ASP A 35 10.04 -10.63 6.49
C ASP A 35 9.14 -9.61 7.19
N ASP A 36 8.41 -10.05 8.21
CA ASP A 36 7.55 -9.20 9.03
C ASP A 36 8.39 -8.12 9.74
N MET A 37 8.03 -6.85 9.57
CA MET A 37 8.79 -5.72 10.14
C MET A 37 8.88 -5.78 11.68
N GLN A 38 7.86 -6.32 12.35
CA GLN A 38 7.87 -6.47 13.82
C GLN A 38 8.93 -7.46 14.26
N ALA A 39 9.14 -8.55 13.48
CA ALA A 39 10.19 -9.53 13.76
C ALA A 39 11.58 -8.93 13.54
N GLN A 40 11.75 -8.08 12.54
CA GLN A 40 13.01 -7.41 12.24
C GLN A 40 13.39 -6.31 13.25
N GLY A 41 12.42 -5.70 13.91
CA GLY A 41 12.65 -4.54 14.79
C GLY A 41 12.28 -4.76 16.24
N PHE A 42 10.98 -4.69 16.57
CA PHE A 42 10.50 -4.70 17.95
C PHE A 42 10.91 -5.99 18.70
N ILE A 43 10.65 -7.15 18.12
CA ILE A 43 10.89 -8.44 18.79
C ILE A 43 12.37 -8.66 19.02
N GLN A 44 13.23 -8.27 18.08
CA GLN A 44 14.69 -8.32 18.27
C GLN A 44 15.15 -7.37 19.38
N SER A 45 14.55 -6.19 19.52
CA SER A 45 14.91 -5.21 20.57
C SER A 45 14.56 -5.69 21.98
N VAL A 46 13.63 -6.62 22.11
CA VAL A 46 13.32 -7.30 23.38
C VAL A 46 14.38 -8.36 23.71
N GLY A 47 15.27 -8.69 22.75
CA GLY A 47 16.34 -9.67 22.92
C GLY A 47 15.86 -11.11 22.73
N TYR A 48 14.78 -11.32 22.00
CA TYR A 48 14.24 -12.65 21.73
C TYR A 48 15.06 -13.39 20.67
N ASP A 49 15.31 -14.68 20.96
CA ASP A 49 15.80 -15.62 19.95
C ASP A 49 14.67 -16.09 19.03
N GLU A 50 15.00 -16.88 18.01
CA GLU A 50 14.02 -17.37 17.02
C GLU A 50 12.87 -18.19 17.64
N GLU A 51 13.14 -18.95 18.73
CA GLU A 51 12.12 -19.75 19.40
C GLU A 51 11.17 -18.85 20.19
N GLN A 52 11.69 -17.84 20.87
CA GLN A 52 10.90 -16.85 21.59
C GLN A 52 10.06 -15.99 20.64
N ILE A 53 10.55 -15.68 19.43
CA ILE A 53 9.78 -15.03 18.38
C ILE A 53 8.58 -15.90 17.96
N LYS A 54 8.81 -17.19 17.71
CA LYS A 54 7.73 -18.15 17.41
C LYS A 54 6.71 -18.25 18.53
N GLN A 55 7.20 -18.30 19.77
CA GLN A 55 6.37 -18.32 20.97
C GLN A 55 5.52 -17.05 21.09
N PHE A 56 6.09 -15.86 20.87
CA PHE A 56 5.35 -14.60 20.85
C PHE A 56 4.14 -14.64 19.91
N TRP A 57 4.34 -15.09 18.67
CA TRP A 57 3.25 -15.21 17.69
C TRP A 57 2.22 -16.28 18.06
N GLN A 58 2.67 -17.42 18.62
CA GLN A 58 1.75 -18.47 19.09
C GLN A 58 0.87 -17.98 20.24
N GLU A 59 1.45 -17.32 21.22
CA GLU A 59 0.75 -16.76 22.37
C GLU A 59 -0.20 -15.64 21.96
N SER A 60 0.21 -14.77 21.03
CA SER A 60 -0.65 -13.74 20.45
C SER A 60 -1.87 -14.35 19.76
N ASN A 61 -1.67 -15.38 18.93
CA ASN A 61 -2.76 -16.08 18.26
C ASN A 61 -3.70 -16.81 19.24
N GLN A 62 -3.16 -17.40 20.31
CA GLN A 62 -3.96 -18.03 21.37
C GLN A 62 -4.78 -16.99 22.14
N LEU A 63 -4.20 -15.82 22.42
CA LEU A 63 -4.87 -14.69 23.05
C LEU A 63 -6.07 -14.24 22.20
N GLY A 64 -5.85 -14.08 20.90
CA GLY A 64 -6.89 -13.72 19.94
C GLY A 64 -8.05 -14.74 19.97
N LYS A 65 -7.74 -16.02 19.83
CA LYS A 65 -8.75 -17.09 19.87
C LYS A 65 -9.53 -17.16 21.19
N LYS A 66 -8.82 -17.03 22.32
CA LYS A 66 -9.44 -17.10 23.66
C LYS A 66 -10.45 -15.98 23.90
N ASN A 67 -10.22 -14.80 23.33
CA ASN A 67 -11.01 -13.61 23.61
C ASN A 67 -11.90 -13.17 22.44
N ASP A 68 -11.98 -13.98 21.37
CA ASP A 68 -12.66 -13.60 20.12
C ASP A 68 -12.17 -12.22 19.60
N MET A 69 -10.86 -12.03 19.63
CA MET A 69 -10.17 -10.79 19.34
C MET A 69 -9.46 -10.88 17.98
N ASP A 70 -9.47 -9.79 17.21
CA ASP A 70 -8.67 -9.68 16.00
C ASP A 70 -7.17 -9.93 16.31
N ASN A 71 -6.50 -10.70 15.45
CA ASN A 71 -5.12 -11.09 15.67
C ASN A 71 -4.15 -9.89 15.71
N ASN A 72 -4.47 -8.81 14.97
CA ASN A 72 -3.65 -7.60 15.02
C ASN A 72 -3.80 -6.87 16.36
N LEU A 73 -5.00 -6.81 16.90
CA LEU A 73 -5.20 -6.31 18.26
C LEU A 73 -4.49 -7.17 19.29
N ALA A 74 -4.50 -8.50 19.10
CA ALA A 74 -3.85 -9.42 20.02
C ALA A 74 -2.32 -9.23 20.04
N TYR A 75 -1.65 -9.12 18.87
CA TYR A 75 -0.21 -8.89 18.87
C TYR A 75 0.14 -7.49 19.37
N MET A 76 -0.64 -6.45 19.03
CA MET A 76 -0.40 -5.10 19.55
C MET A 76 -0.51 -5.05 21.07
N TYR A 77 -1.52 -5.72 21.64
CA TYR A 77 -1.64 -5.89 23.09
C TYR A 77 -0.41 -6.60 23.68
N LYS A 78 -0.01 -7.72 23.06
CA LYS A 78 1.16 -8.49 23.49
C LYS A 78 2.44 -7.66 23.45
N MET A 79 2.65 -6.83 22.42
CA MET A 79 3.78 -5.89 22.35
C MET A 79 3.84 -4.96 23.57
N ILE A 80 2.71 -4.36 23.95
CA ILE A 80 2.64 -3.50 25.13
C ILE A 80 2.95 -4.31 26.41
N GLN A 81 2.40 -5.51 26.55
CA GLN A 81 2.64 -6.37 27.72
C GLN A 81 4.12 -6.74 27.87
N GLU A 82 4.79 -7.11 26.80
CA GLU A 82 6.20 -7.47 26.78
C GLU A 82 7.14 -6.29 27.10
N ALA A 83 6.70 -5.07 26.78
CA ALA A 83 7.44 -3.85 27.08
C ALA A 83 7.36 -3.44 28.56
N VAL A 84 6.33 -3.89 29.31
CA VAL A 84 6.12 -3.50 30.71
C VAL A 84 7.34 -3.84 31.56
N GLY A 85 7.87 -2.82 32.26
CA GLY A 85 9.04 -2.97 33.14
C GLY A 85 10.38 -3.06 32.41
N ARG A 86 10.40 -3.05 31.06
CA ARG A 86 11.62 -3.12 30.26
C ARG A 86 11.90 -1.78 29.56
N PHE A 87 10.94 -1.27 28.81
CA PHE A 87 11.04 0.00 28.09
C PHE A 87 9.64 0.54 27.75
N TYR A 88 9.57 1.77 27.27
CA TYR A 88 8.34 2.36 26.75
C TYR A 88 8.27 2.15 25.23
N VAL A 89 7.13 1.66 24.74
CA VAL A 89 6.83 1.63 23.30
C VAL A 89 6.45 3.04 22.90
N THR A 90 7.36 3.78 22.30
CA THR A 90 7.12 5.14 21.82
C THR A 90 7.05 5.19 20.29
N ARG A 91 6.41 6.25 19.77
CA ARG A 91 6.36 6.51 18.32
C ARG A 91 7.77 6.57 17.73
N GLU A 92 8.66 7.33 18.37
CA GLU A 92 10.05 7.52 17.92
C GLU A 92 10.78 6.18 17.85
N LYS A 93 10.60 5.34 18.86
CA LYS A 93 11.26 4.02 18.91
C LYS A 93 10.75 3.07 17.82
N LEU A 94 9.43 3.07 17.58
CA LEU A 94 8.86 2.30 16.48
C LEU A 94 9.36 2.81 15.11
N MET A 95 9.50 4.12 14.93
CA MET A 95 10.09 4.70 13.71
C MET A 95 11.59 4.36 13.57
N GLU A 96 12.35 4.29 14.66
CA GLU A 96 13.74 3.83 14.64
C GLU A 96 13.86 2.40 14.15
N TYR A 97 12.98 1.50 14.61
CA TYR A 97 12.94 0.12 14.10
C TYR A 97 12.58 0.09 12.61
N GLY A 98 11.62 0.90 12.18
CA GLY A 98 11.25 1.02 10.77
C GLY A 98 12.41 1.45 9.88
N ASN A 99 13.33 2.28 10.38
CA ASN A 99 14.51 2.71 9.63
C ASN A 99 15.54 1.58 9.38
N GLN A 100 15.45 0.49 10.15
CA GLN A 100 16.35 -0.66 10.07
C GLN A 100 15.75 -1.84 9.28
N VAL A 101 14.48 -1.73 8.87
CA VAL A 101 13.80 -2.79 8.14
C VAL A 101 14.50 -3.06 6.82
N GLU A 102 14.80 -4.33 6.57
CA GLU A 102 15.35 -4.80 5.31
C GLU A 102 14.29 -4.71 4.20
N LEU A 103 14.69 -4.28 3.02
CA LEU A 103 13.82 -4.13 1.87
C LEU A 103 14.27 -5.06 0.76
N TYR A 104 13.32 -5.56 -0.04
CA TYR A 104 13.66 -6.26 -1.26
C TYR A 104 14.46 -5.39 -2.22
N GLU A 105 15.20 -6.04 -3.12
CA GLU A 105 16.04 -5.37 -4.08
C GLU A 105 15.23 -4.43 -5.00
N GLY A 106 15.77 -3.24 -5.24
CA GLY A 106 15.13 -2.23 -6.09
C GLY A 106 14.06 -1.37 -5.40
N VAL A 107 13.52 -1.75 -4.23
CA VAL A 107 12.43 -1.01 -3.56
C VAL A 107 12.78 0.45 -3.31
N ARG A 108 14.04 0.77 -2.95
CA ARG A 108 14.48 2.15 -2.63
C ARG A 108 14.31 3.12 -3.80
N THR A 109 14.47 2.65 -5.02
CA THR A 109 14.38 3.46 -6.24
C THR A 109 13.06 3.29 -7.00
N TRP A 110 12.29 2.29 -6.64
CA TRP A 110 11.06 1.89 -7.32
C TRP A 110 10.04 3.01 -7.45
N PHE A 111 9.72 3.68 -6.36
CA PHE A 111 8.61 4.64 -6.30
C PHE A 111 8.86 5.86 -7.19
N GLU A 112 10.06 6.38 -7.20
CA GLU A 112 10.44 7.53 -8.04
C GLU A 112 10.48 7.10 -9.51
N ARG A 113 11.16 6.01 -9.81
CA ARG A 113 11.31 5.46 -11.18
C ARG A 113 9.96 5.16 -11.83
N ILE A 114 9.02 4.59 -11.09
CA ILE A 114 7.68 4.29 -11.63
C ILE A 114 6.85 5.58 -11.79
N ARG A 115 7.01 6.59 -10.93
CA ARG A 115 6.39 7.92 -11.14
C ARG A 115 6.91 8.58 -12.41
N GLU A 116 8.22 8.62 -12.60
CA GLU A 116 8.84 9.17 -13.80
C GLU A 116 8.33 8.48 -15.05
N TYR A 117 8.36 7.14 -15.07
CA TYR A 117 7.80 6.38 -16.18
C TYR A 117 6.32 6.68 -16.43
N GLY A 118 5.51 6.77 -15.39
CA GLY A 118 4.10 7.16 -15.50
C GLY A 118 3.93 8.53 -16.16
N LEU A 119 4.69 9.53 -15.73
CA LEU A 119 4.67 10.88 -16.31
C LEU A 119 5.05 10.88 -17.81
N GLU A 120 6.04 10.09 -18.19
CA GLU A 120 6.42 9.90 -19.61
C GLU A 120 5.27 9.32 -20.45
N GLN A 121 4.44 8.46 -19.83
CA GLN A 121 3.25 7.88 -20.48
C GLN A 121 2.00 8.76 -20.34
N GLY A 122 2.07 9.93 -19.72
CA GLY A 122 0.91 10.81 -19.47
C GLY A 122 -0.03 10.32 -18.37
N VAL A 123 0.46 9.51 -17.43
CA VAL A 123 -0.29 8.97 -16.28
C VAL A 123 0.40 9.37 -14.99
N ARG A 124 -0.34 9.95 -14.05
CA ARG A 124 0.18 10.28 -12.72
C ARG A 124 0.08 9.08 -11.79
N ILE A 125 1.23 8.59 -11.32
CA ILE A 125 1.30 7.48 -10.38
C ILE A 125 1.21 7.98 -8.94
N GLU A 126 0.35 7.38 -8.14
CA GLU A 126 0.27 7.60 -6.70
C GLU A 126 0.46 6.27 -5.97
N HIS A 127 1.34 6.24 -4.99
CA HIS A 127 1.64 5.04 -4.20
C HIS A 127 0.94 5.10 -2.84
N TYR A 128 0.36 3.98 -2.42
CA TYR A 128 -0.39 3.82 -1.18
C TYR A 128 0.04 2.54 -0.47
N ILE A 129 0.17 2.58 0.84
CA ILE A 129 0.32 1.38 1.65
C ILE A 129 -1.03 1.00 2.27
N ILE A 130 -1.38 -0.30 2.22
CA ILE A 130 -2.52 -0.90 2.92
C ILE A 130 -2.02 -2.16 3.61
N SER A 131 -1.57 -2.04 4.86
CA SER A 131 -0.84 -3.09 5.57
C SER A 131 -1.47 -3.45 6.90
N SER A 132 -1.31 -4.71 7.29
CA SER A 132 -1.61 -5.19 8.65
C SER A 132 -0.52 -4.83 9.66
N GLY A 133 0.68 -4.47 9.19
CA GLY A 133 1.81 -4.07 10.00
C GLY A 133 1.64 -2.69 10.67
N LEU A 134 2.66 -2.26 11.40
CA LEU A 134 2.60 -1.02 12.19
C LEU A 134 2.95 0.21 11.35
N LYS A 135 2.04 1.17 11.37
CA LYS A 135 2.15 2.43 10.65
C LYS A 135 3.40 3.22 11.03
N GLU A 136 3.69 3.28 12.33
CA GLU A 136 4.84 4.01 12.87
C GLU A 136 6.17 3.43 12.34
N MET A 137 6.26 2.11 12.19
CA MET A 137 7.44 1.48 11.61
C MET A 137 7.54 1.80 10.11
N ILE A 138 6.44 1.75 9.36
CA ILE A 138 6.43 2.12 7.94
C ILE A 138 6.82 3.59 7.76
N GLU A 139 6.28 4.51 8.58
CA GLU A 139 6.63 5.93 8.58
C GLU A 139 8.11 6.18 8.91
N GLY A 140 8.73 5.25 9.67
CA GLY A 140 10.16 5.27 10.00
C GLY A 140 11.09 4.90 8.85
N THR A 141 10.59 4.29 7.78
CA THR A 141 11.42 3.91 6.62
C THR A 141 11.93 5.12 5.84
N GLU A 142 13.07 4.97 5.17
CA GLU A 142 13.64 6.02 4.31
C GLU A 142 12.68 6.46 3.21
N MET A 143 12.03 5.51 2.54
CA MET A 143 11.09 5.81 1.45
C MET A 143 9.86 6.60 1.93
N ALA A 144 9.33 6.31 3.12
CA ALA A 144 8.21 7.07 3.69
C ALA A 144 8.63 8.49 4.05
N LYS A 145 9.81 8.66 4.67
CA LYS A 145 10.40 9.98 4.99
C LYS A 145 10.66 10.84 3.74
N ASN A 146 11.02 10.20 2.64
CA ASN A 146 11.23 10.84 1.34
C ASN A 146 9.92 11.11 0.56
N GLY A 147 8.75 10.85 1.16
CA GLY A 147 7.45 11.15 0.54
C GLY A 147 7.07 10.18 -0.59
N ALA A 148 7.52 8.92 -0.53
CA ALA A 148 7.15 7.92 -1.52
C ALA A 148 5.63 7.68 -1.57
N PHE A 149 4.94 7.77 -0.44
CA PHE A 149 3.55 7.39 -0.32
C PHE A 149 2.61 8.59 -0.21
N LYS A 150 1.53 8.59 -0.98
CA LYS A 150 0.43 9.54 -0.87
C LYS A 150 -0.32 9.39 0.46
N LYS A 151 -0.49 8.14 0.90
CA LYS A 151 -1.11 7.79 2.18
C LYS A 151 -0.63 6.40 2.63
N ILE A 152 -0.43 6.26 3.94
CA ILE A 152 -0.15 4.99 4.60
C ILE A 152 -1.36 4.64 5.45
N TYR A 153 -2.02 3.52 5.10
CA TYR A 153 -3.04 2.86 5.90
C TYR A 153 -2.43 1.60 6.50
N ALA A 154 -2.25 1.60 7.81
CA ALA A 154 -1.66 0.48 8.52
C ALA A 154 -2.19 0.43 9.96
N SER A 155 -2.01 -0.69 10.65
CA SER A 155 -2.35 -0.77 12.06
C SER A 155 -1.53 0.26 12.85
N ALA A 156 -2.10 0.91 13.84
CA ALA A 156 -1.48 2.04 14.52
C ALA A 156 -1.80 2.07 16.01
N PHE A 157 -0.91 2.63 16.79
CA PHE A 157 -1.17 2.93 18.21
C PHE A 157 -1.69 4.37 18.41
N MET A 158 -2.49 4.54 19.45
CA MET A 158 -2.70 5.82 20.09
C MET A 158 -1.60 6.02 21.12
N PHE A 159 -1.03 7.22 21.15
CA PHE A 159 0.02 7.60 22.10
C PHE A 159 -0.50 8.62 23.09
N ASP A 160 -0.02 8.55 24.32
CA ASP A 160 -0.30 9.55 25.34
C ASP A 160 0.54 10.84 25.11
N ASP A 161 0.37 11.81 26.01
CA ASP A 161 1.09 13.10 25.96
C ASP A 161 2.62 12.97 26.12
N LYS A 162 3.10 11.79 26.56
CA LYS A 162 4.53 11.47 26.66
C LYS A 162 5.03 10.70 25.45
N GLY A 163 4.18 10.47 24.45
CA GLY A 163 4.50 9.69 23.27
C GLY A 163 4.55 8.17 23.49
N VAL A 164 3.99 7.68 24.60
CA VAL A 164 3.95 6.24 24.91
C VAL A 164 2.67 5.62 24.35
N ALA A 165 2.78 4.47 23.70
CA ALA A 165 1.66 3.71 23.16
C ALA A 165 0.76 3.20 24.30
N VAL A 166 -0.54 3.55 24.24
CA VAL A 166 -1.52 3.22 25.29
C VAL A 166 -2.68 2.38 24.78
N TRP A 167 -3.05 2.50 23.50
CA TRP A 167 -4.20 1.82 22.92
C TRP A 167 -4.02 1.60 21.41
N PRO A 168 -4.58 0.54 20.80
CA PRO A 168 -4.67 0.43 19.36
C PRO A 168 -5.59 1.52 18.79
N ALA A 169 -5.04 2.40 17.95
CA ALA A 169 -5.84 3.41 17.25
C ALA A 169 -6.52 2.84 16.00
N GLN A 170 -5.87 1.88 15.36
CA GLN A 170 -6.36 1.19 14.16
C GLN A 170 -5.82 -0.23 14.10
N ALA A 171 -6.67 -1.19 13.70
CA ALA A 171 -6.27 -2.53 13.31
C ALA A 171 -6.75 -2.79 11.88
N ILE A 172 -5.85 -3.19 10.99
CA ILE A 172 -6.12 -3.42 9.58
C ILE A 172 -5.84 -4.88 9.26
N ASN A 173 -6.88 -5.62 8.83
CA ASN A 173 -6.77 -7.03 8.51
C ASN A 173 -7.84 -7.45 7.49
N TYR A 174 -7.58 -8.49 6.69
CA TYR A 174 -8.54 -9.11 5.76
C TYR A 174 -9.46 -8.09 5.04
N THR A 175 -10.77 -8.25 5.21
CA THR A 175 -11.78 -7.45 4.50
C THR A 175 -11.79 -5.98 4.88
N ASN A 176 -11.32 -5.60 6.07
CA ASN A 176 -11.28 -4.17 6.40
C ASN A 176 -10.18 -3.41 5.63
N LYS A 177 -9.20 -4.12 5.00
CA LYS A 177 -8.29 -3.52 4.01
C LYS A 177 -9.04 -2.88 2.84
N THR A 178 -10.17 -3.46 2.40
CA THR A 178 -10.90 -3.01 1.22
C THR A 178 -11.50 -1.62 1.34
N GLN A 179 -11.83 -1.16 2.55
CA GLN A 179 -12.34 0.21 2.76
C GLN A 179 -11.39 1.28 2.22
N PHE A 180 -10.08 1.04 2.27
CA PHE A 180 -9.08 2.01 1.84
C PHE A 180 -9.04 2.13 0.32
N LEU A 181 -9.36 1.07 -0.42
CA LEU A 181 -9.51 1.14 -1.87
C LEU A 181 -10.68 2.04 -2.26
N PHE A 182 -11.81 1.98 -1.55
CA PHE A 182 -12.93 2.91 -1.77
C PHE A 182 -12.57 4.35 -1.41
N ARG A 183 -11.77 4.57 -0.38
CA ARG A 183 -11.26 5.90 -0.03
C ARG A 183 -10.34 6.46 -1.10
N ILE A 184 -9.46 5.65 -1.65
CA ILE A 184 -8.57 6.02 -2.76
C ILE A 184 -9.39 6.33 -4.02
N GLN A 185 -10.38 5.48 -4.35
CA GLN A 185 -11.28 5.67 -5.48
C GLN A 185 -11.94 7.04 -5.46
N LYS A 186 -12.46 7.45 -4.31
CA LYS A 186 -13.20 8.71 -4.13
C LYS A 186 -12.29 9.91 -3.80
N GLY A 187 -11.03 9.69 -3.45
CA GLY A 187 -10.14 10.75 -2.98
C GLY A 187 -10.39 11.20 -1.54
N VAL A 188 -11.18 10.45 -0.78
CA VAL A 188 -11.53 10.71 0.63
C VAL A 188 -10.56 9.98 1.54
N LEU A 189 -9.36 10.53 1.70
CA LEU A 189 -8.23 9.81 2.31
C LEU A 189 -8.20 9.86 3.85
N ASP A 190 -8.99 10.71 4.50
CA ASP A 190 -9.13 10.70 5.95
C ASP A 190 -10.01 9.52 6.39
N ILE A 191 -9.54 8.74 7.37
CA ILE A 191 -10.27 7.57 7.89
C ILE A 191 -11.59 7.92 8.57
N ASN A 192 -11.72 9.13 9.08
CA ASN A 192 -12.91 9.61 9.78
C ASN A 192 -13.87 10.38 8.86
N ASP A 193 -13.47 10.67 7.62
CA ASP A 193 -14.32 11.39 6.68
C ASP A 193 -15.48 10.49 6.20
N PRO A 194 -16.75 10.86 6.51
CA PRO A 194 -17.93 10.11 6.09
C PRO A 194 -18.19 10.17 4.59
N GLY A 195 -17.58 11.12 3.87
CA GLY A 195 -17.70 11.27 2.41
C GLY A 195 -17.35 10.02 1.61
N VAL A 196 -16.70 9.02 2.24
CA VAL A 196 -16.51 7.71 1.64
C VAL A 196 -17.83 7.02 1.26
N ASN A 197 -18.95 7.37 1.90
CA ASN A 197 -20.28 6.84 1.62
C ASN A 197 -21.06 7.66 0.60
N ASP A 198 -20.58 8.83 0.20
CA ASP A 198 -21.29 9.67 -0.78
C ASP A 198 -21.35 8.96 -2.13
N TYR A 199 -22.48 9.15 -2.83
CA TYR A 199 -22.61 8.70 -4.20
C TYR A 199 -21.79 9.62 -5.12
N ILE A 200 -20.85 9.02 -5.84
CA ILE A 200 -20.04 9.69 -6.86
C ILE A 200 -20.29 8.94 -8.17
N ARG A 201 -20.66 9.68 -9.22
CA ARG A 201 -20.86 9.07 -10.54
C ARG A 201 -19.58 8.38 -11.03
N PRO A 202 -19.67 7.27 -11.78
CA PRO A 202 -18.49 6.54 -12.24
C PRO A 202 -17.46 7.40 -12.98
N GLU A 203 -17.92 8.36 -13.78
CA GLU A 203 -17.09 9.31 -14.53
C GLU A 203 -16.42 10.39 -13.66
N GLU A 204 -16.91 10.60 -12.44
CA GLU A 204 -16.38 11.58 -11.48
C GLU A 204 -15.46 10.95 -10.43
N GLN A 205 -15.31 9.63 -10.47
CA GLN A 205 -14.41 8.94 -9.54
C GLN A 205 -12.97 9.39 -9.77
N ARG A 206 -12.31 9.83 -8.69
CA ARG A 206 -10.95 10.33 -8.78
C ARG A 206 -9.97 9.30 -9.29
N VAL A 207 -10.07 8.05 -8.80
CA VAL A 207 -9.27 6.91 -9.22
C VAL A 207 -10.20 5.71 -9.39
N PRO A 208 -10.77 5.50 -10.59
CA PRO A 208 -11.62 4.33 -10.81
C PRO A 208 -10.81 3.03 -10.59
N PHE A 209 -11.47 1.96 -10.14
CA PHE A 209 -10.79 0.69 -9.85
C PHE A 209 -9.98 0.14 -11.02
N ARG A 210 -10.41 0.39 -12.29
CA ARG A 210 -9.64 0.02 -13.48
C ARG A 210 -8.22 0.63 -13.51
N ASN A 211 -8.04 1.76 -12.80
CA ASN A 211 -6.77 2.47 -12.64
C ASN A 211 -6.13 2.17 -11.28
N MET A 212 -6.33 0.97 -10.76
CA MET A 212 -5.66 0.51 -9.54
C MET A 212 -4.84 -0.74 -9.82
N ILE A 213 -3.65 -0.78 -9.23
CA ILE A 213 -2.83 -1.98 -9.10
C ILE A 213 -2.74 -2.30 -7.61
N TYR A 214 -3.06 -3.53 -7.22
CA TYR A 214 -2.83 -4.03 -5.87
C TYR A 214 -1.72 -5.08 -5.89
N ILE A 215 -0.69 -4.88 -5.07
CA ILE A 215 0.48 -5.76 -4.95
C ILE A 215 0.53 -6.29 -3.51
N GLY A 216 0.61 -7.61 -3.36
CA GLY A 216 0.67 -8.25 -2.04
C GLY A 216 1.08 -9.71 -2.15
N ASP A 217 1.37 -10.33 -1.01
CA ASP A 217 1.88 -11.71 -0.93
C ASP A 217 0.91 -12.68 -0.25
N SER A 218 -0.10 -12.19 0.47
CA SER A 218 -0.76 -12.97 1.52
C SER A 218 -2.27 -13.14 1.35
N ASP A 219 -2.81 -14.07 2.15
CA ASP A 219 -4.26 -14.31 2.21
C ASP A 219 -5.03 -13.08 2.71
N THR A 220 -4.37 -12.20 3.48
CA THR A 220 -4.97 -10.94 3.96
C THR A 220 -5.23 -9.96 2.83
N ASP A 221 -4.54 -10.11 1.69
CA ASP A 221 -4.65 -9.24 0.51
C ASP A 221 -5.72 -9.71 -0.47
N ILE A 222 -6.12 -10.99 -0.39
CA ILE A 222 -7.10 -11.58 -1.31
C ILE A 222 -8.37 -10.74 -1.46
N PRO A 223 -8.99 -10.20 -0.39
CA PRO A 223 -10.18 -9.36 -0.55
C PRO A 223 -9.92 -8.11 -1.41
N CYS A 224 -8.78 -7.44 -1.22
CA CYS A 224 -8.38 -6.28 -2.02
C CYS A 224 -8.08 -6.67 -3.48
N MET A 225 -7.31 -7.73 -3.67
CA MET A 225 -6.96 -8.24 -5.01
C MET A 225 -8.22 -8.62 -5.80
N SER A 226 -9.15 -9.33 -5.17
CA SER A 226 -10.41 -9.73 -5.78
C SER A 226 -11.28 -8.52 -6.12
N LEU A 227 -11.38 -7.54 -5.21
CA LEU A 227 -12.17 -6.32 -5.43
C LEU A 227 -11.62 -5.51 -6.62
N VAL A 228 -10.31 -5.33 -6.68
CA VAL A 228 -9.64 -4.62 -7.78
C VAL A 228 -9.88 -5.36 -9.11
N ASN A 229 -9.70 -6.69 -9.13
CA ASN A 229 -9.87 -7.50 -10.33
C ASN A 229 -11.28 -7.45 -10.91
N VAL A 230 -12.32 -7.66 -10.08
CA VAL A 230 -13.71 -7.69 -10.56
C VAL A 230 -14.18 -6.34 -11.07
N ASN A 231 -13.53 -5.26 -10.66
CA ASN A 231 -13.80 -3.90 -11.11
C ASN A 231 -12.85 -3.39 -12.21
N GLY A 232 -12.16 -4.31 -12.91
CA GLY A 232 -11.36 -4.01 -14.09
C GLY A 232 -9.92 -3.58 -13.85
N GLY A 233 -9.49 -3.48 -12.59
CA GLY A 233 -8.12 -3.18 -12.20
C GLY A 233 -7.19 -4.39 -12.25
N HIS A 234 -6.05 -4.28 -11.62
CA HIS A 234 -4.97 -5.26 -11.69
C HIS A 234 -4.48 -5.68 -10.31
N SER A 235 -4.29 -6.98 -10.09
CA SER A 235 -3.64 -7.49 -8.88
C SER A 235 -2.43 -8.33 -9.24
N ILE A 236 -1.36 -8.18 -8.46
CA ILE A 236 -0.09 -8.89 -8.64
C ILE A 236 0.24 -9.57 -7.32
N GLY A 237 0.29 -10.90 -7.33
CA GLY A 237 0.81 -11.68 -6.21
C GLY A 237 2.34 -11.72 -6.29
N VAL A 238 3.02 -11.30 -5.23
CA VAL A 238 4.48 -11.40 -5.18
C VAL A 238 4.92 -12.56 -4.30
N TYR A 239 6.10 -13.10 -4.58
CA TYR A 239 6.74 -14.16 -3.81
C TYR A 239 8.23 -13.86 -3.64
N ASP A 240 8.82 -14.39 -2.56
CA ASP A 240 10.22 -14.24 -2.26
C ASP A 240 11.10 -14.76 -3.43
N PRO A 241 11.97 -13.92 -4.02
CA PRO A 241 12.83 -14.28 -5.15
C PRO A 241 13.71 -15.52 -4.87
N ASP A 242 14.14 -15.70 -3.62
CA ASP A 242 15.00 -16.81 -3.21
C ASP A 242 14.20 -18.10 -2.92
N SER A 243 12.88 -18.00 -2.83
CA SER A 243 12.01 -19.13 -2.58
C SER A 243 11.81 -19.97 -3.85
N LYS A 244 12.07 -21.27 -3.74
CA LYS A 244 11.69 -22.25 -4.77
C LYS A 244 10.20 -22.59 -4.76
N ASN A 245 9.50 -22.25 -3.66
CA ASN A 245 8.09 -22.58 -3.48
C ASN A 245 7.19 -21.43 -3.97
N LYS A 246 6.49 -21.70 -5.07
CA LYS A 246 5.49 -20.80 -5.69
C LYS A 246 4.05 -21.28 -5.48
N ASP A 247 3.82 -22.31 -4.66
CA ASP A 247 2.51 -22.95 -4.52
C ASP A 247 1.41 -21.96 -4.13
N LYS A 248 1.74 -20.97 -3.29
CA LYS A 248 0.81 -19.93 -2.84
C LYS A 248 0.29 -19.09 -4.02
N VAL A 249 1.19 -18.50 -4.80
CA VAL A 249 0.79 -17.67 -5.95
C VAL A 249 0.13 -18.50 -7.05
N TYR A 250 0.54 -19.76 -7.25
CA TYR A 250 -0.13 -20.68 -8.17
C TYR A 250 -1.56 -20.96 -7.73
N LYS A 251 -1.79 -21.25 -6.46
CA LYS A 251 -3.13 -21.45 -5.88
C LYS A 251 -3.98 -20.19 -6.01
N MET A 252 -3.42 -19.02 -5.73
CA MET A 252 -4.13 -17.74 -5.89
C MET A 252 -4.52 -17.50 -7.36
N MET A 253 -3.65 -17.83 -8.32
CA MET A 253 -3.93 -17.73 -9.75
C MET A 253 -5.02 -18.72 -10.18
N GLN A 254 -4.92 -20.00 -9.79
CA GLN A 254 -5.90 -21.03 -10.09
C GLN A 254 -7.30 -20.69 -9.55
N HIS A 255 -7.36 -20.04 -8.40
CA HIS A 255 -8.61 -19.58 -7.77
C HIS A 255 -9.09 -18.21 -8.28
N HIS A 256 -8.46 -17.66 -9.33
CA HIS A 256 -8.78 -16.34 -9.90
C HIS A 256 -8.69 -15.18 -8.88
N ARG A 257 -7.82 -15.31 -7.86
CA ARG A 257 -7.61 -14.29 -6.83
C ARG A 257 -6.66 -13.19 -7.29
N ILE A 258 -5.70 -13.56 -8.14
CA ILE A 258 -4.72 -12.62 -8.75
C ILE A 258 -4.76 -12.71 -10.26
N ARG A 259 -4.35 -11.63 -10.94
CA ARG A 259 -4.20 -11.57 -12.40
C ARG A 259 -2.78 -11.92 -12.86
N TYR A 260 -1.79 -11.52 -12.08
CA TYR A 260 -0.38 -11.73 -12.36
C TYR A 260 0.33 -12.19 -11.10
N TYR A 261 1.49 -12.77 -11.26
CA TYR A 261 2.44 -13.00 -10.18
C TYR A 261 3.86 -12.73 -10.68
N ALA A 262 4.75 -12.30 -9.77
CA ALA A 262 6.16 -12.04 -10.05
C ALA A 262 7.01 -12.29 -8.80
N PRO A 263 8.33 -12.47 -8.93
CA PRO A 263 9.23 -12.32 -7.80
C PRO A 263 9.10 -10.93 -7.18
N ALA A 264 9.32 -10.80 -5.88
CA ALA A 264 9.41 -9.50 -5.20
C ALA A 264 10.75 -8.81 -5.49
N ASP A 265 11.01 -8.62 -6.77
CA ASP A 265 12.17 -7.92 -7.33
C ASP A 265 11.70 -6.63 -7.99
N TYR A 266 12.09 -5.51 -7.38
CA TYR A 266 11.68 -4.16 -7.76
C TYR A 266 12.72 -3.44 -8.62
N THR A 267 13.73 -4.16 -9.13
CA THR A 267 14.76 -3.61 -10.01
C THR A 267 14.20 -3.26 -11.39
N ASP A 268 14.87 -2.35 -12.09
CA ASP A 268 14.51 -1.99 -13.47
C ASP A 268 14.67 -3.18 -14.40
N GLY A 269 13.63 -3.43 -15.21
CA GLY A 269 13.58 -4.56 -16.16
C GLY A 269 13.24 -5.91 -15.53
N SER A 270 12.96 -6.00 -14.23
CA SER A 270 12.45 -7.23 -13.59
C SER A 270 11.07 -7.63 -14.16
N ASP A 271 10.62 -8.86 -13.88
CA ASP A 271 9.28 -9.32 -14.27
C ASP A 271 8.18 -8.41 -13.69
N LEU A 272 8.31 -8.00 -12.43
CA LEU A 272 7.37 -7.10 -11.77
C LEU A 272 7.36 -5.72 -12.44
N ASP A 273 8.53 -5.15 -12.70
CA ASP A 273 8.70 -3.87 -13.38
C ASP A 273 8.06 -3.89 -14.77
N THR A 274 8.32 -4.95 -15.52
CA THR A 274 7.78 -5.14 -16.88
C THR A 274 6.25 -5.18 -16.88
N VAL A 275 5.64 -5.96 -15.97
CA VAL A 275 4.17 -6.07 -15.86
C VAL A 275 3.56 -4.72 -15.47
N VAL A 276 4.15 -4.02 -14.50
CA VAL A 276 3.65 -2.72 -14.05
C VAL A 276 3.73 -1.69 -15.16
N LYS A 277 4.84 -1.60 -15.88
CA LYS A 277 4.99 -0.69 -17.04
C LYS A 277 3.97 -0.97 -18.14
N GLN A 278 3.68 -2.24 -18.44
CA GLN A 278 2.62 -2.61 -19.40
C GLN A 278 1.22 -2.17 -18.94
N ILE A 279 0.92 -2.27 -17.64
CA ILE A 279 -0.35 -1.80 -17.08
C ILE A 279 -0.44 -0.27 -17.19
N ILE A 280 0.63 0.47 -16.93
CA ILE A 280 0.69 1.93 -17.09
C ILE A 280 0.40 2.32 -18.54
N GLN A 281 1.04 1.67 -19.53
CA GLN A 281 0.80 1.92 -20.95
C GLN A 281 -0.66 1.62 -21.34
N LYS A 282 -1.22 0.51 -20.86
CA LYS A 282 -2.64 0.17 -21.07
C LYS A 282 -3.56 1.26 -20.49
N THR A 283 -3.28 1.73 -19.27
CA THR A 283 -4.05 2.81 -18.64
C THR A 283 -3.98 4.09 -19.46
N ALA A 284 -2.78 4.49 -19.91
CA ALA A 284 -2.59 5.66 -20.76
C ALA A 284 -3.44 5.59 -22.04
N ALA A 285 -3.38 4.46 -22.73
CA ALA A 285 -4.14 4.25 -23.97
C ALA A 285 -5.65 4.27 -23.75
N TYR A 286 -6.13 3.61 -22.65
CA TYR A 286 -7.53 3.59 -22.29
C TYR A 286 -8.06 4.99 -21.97
N GLU A 287 -7.39 5.72 -21.11
CA GLU A 287 -7.82 7.06 -20.68
C GLU A 287 -7.76 8.08 -21.84
N ALA A 288 -6.84 7.95 -22.78
CA ALA A 288 -6.81 8.76 -23.99
C ALA A 288 -8.06 8.53 -24.88
N LEU A 289 -8.52 7.28 -25.01
CA LEU A 289 -9.75 6.94 -25.72
C LEU A 289 -11.01 7.47 -25.01
N GLU A 290 -11.07 7.35 -23.68
CA GLU A 290 -12.18 7.91 -22.89
C GLU A 290 -12.27 9.43 -23.04
N GLN A 291 -11.14 10.13 -22.99
CA GLN A 291 -11.10 11.57 -23.23
C GLN A 291 -11.59 11.94 -24.64
N GLN A 292 -11.23 11.15 -25.65
CA GLN A 292 -11.71 11.36 -27.02
C GLN A 292 -13.23 11.15 -27.12
N TYR A 293 -13.74 10.08 -26.46
CA TYR A 293 -15.18 9.83 -26.41
C TYR A 293 -15.95 10.98 -25.76
N VAL A 294 -15.47 11.50 -24.62
CA VAL A 294 -16.09 12.64 -23.92
C VAL A 294 -16.10 13.89 -24.80
N ARG A 295 -15.00 14.18 -25.52
CA ARG A 295 -14.96 15.31 -26.48
C ARG A 295 -15.98 15.15 -27.58
N ASN A 296 -16.05 13.98 -28.25
CA ASN A 296 -16.97 13.71 -29.32
C ASN A 296 -18.46 13.83 -28.87
N LYS A 297 -18.73 13.30 -27.66
CA LYS A 297 -20.07 13.40 -27.05
C LYS A 297 -20.48 14.85 -26.81
N HIS A 298 -19.59 15.65 -26.24
CA HIS A 298 -19.83 17.08 -25.95
C HIS A 298 -20.07 17.88 -27.24
N GLU A 299 -19.27 17.60 -28.28
CA GLU A 299 -19.47 18.21 -29.61
C GLU A 299 -20.83 17.85 -30.19
N ALA A 300 -21.24 16.59 -30.14
CA ALA A 300 -22.54 16.12 -30.64
C ALA A 300 -23.72 16.73 -29.85
N GLU A 301 -23.59 16.90 -28.54
CA GLU A 301 -24.60 17.52 -27.69
C GLU A 301 -24.74 19.05 -27.92
N SER A 302 -23.65 19.74 -28.29
CA SER A 302 -23.62 21.16 -28.58
C SER A 302 -24.21 21.52 -29.96
N HIS A 303 -24.48 20.54 -30.82
CA HIS A 303 -25.09 20.71 -32.15
C HIS A 303 -26.59 20.44 -32.17
N ARG A 304 -27.22 20.28 -31.02
CA ARG A 304 -28.67 20.23 -30.83
C ARG A 304 -29.21 21.59 -30.43
#